data_d91841d32576efb62310898098714d92
#
_entry.id   d91841d32576efb62310898098714d92
#
_cell.length_a   1.000
_cell.length_b   1.000
_cell.length_c   1.000
_cell.angle_alpha   90.00
_cell.angle_beta   90.00
_cell.angle_gamma   90.00
#
_symmetry.space_group_name_H-M   'P 1'
#
loop_
_entity.id
_entity.type
_entity.pdbx_description
1 polymer ?
#
loop_
_entity_poly.entity_id
_entity_poly.type
_entity_poly.pdbx_seq_one_letter_code
_entity_poly.pdbx_strand_id
1 'polypeptide(L)'
;ANVKFIATATIGFDHLDLQFLKQNNIAWTNAPGCNADGVAQYIASCLVKYGTPGMTVGVIGVGEVGRRVAKTAQILGFNTLLNDPPRMAKEGPEGFTGLEELLHNSDIVTVHIPGGGDNVNFANERFFRNMKKGAIFINSSRGEVVDEEALKNAISKQRPEKIILDVWRNEPDIDSFLMNYALEATPHIAGYSTDGKANATLQSVRSLGRFFGVDTLANYSMENIPVPPPENPRFALPDQEQIKAAVLHSYDAGTDTALLRGNPRSFEELRGKYRTRREFHAYTLTNVKPESISILSALGFNLEK
;
A
#
# COMPACT_ATOMS: atom_id res chain seq x y z
N ALA A 1 0.08 -34.16 -13.52
CA ALA A 1 0.92 -33.76 -12.37
C ALA A 1 0.11 -33.89 -11.09
N ASN A 2 0.69 -34.48 -10.03
CA ASN A 2 -0.02 -34.70 -8.75
C ASN A 2 0.12 -33.48 -7.82
N VAL A 3 -0.22 -32.29 -8.31
CA VAL A 3 -0.27 -31.11 -7.46
C VAL A 3 -1.48 -31.20 -6.54
N LYS A 4 -1.28 -31.07 -5.23
CA LYS A 4 -2.33 -31.11 -4.22
C LYS A 4 -2.59 -29.75 -3.57
N PHE A 5 -1.57 -28.89 -3.57
CA PHE A 5 -1.63 -27.59 -2.89
C PHE A 5 -0.80 -26.55 -3.62
N ILE A 6 -1.31 -25.33 -3.69
CA ILE A 6 -0.62 -24.14 -4.22
C ILE A 6 -0.64 -23.05 -3.16
N ALA A 7 0.51 -22.48 -2.85
CA ALA A 7 0.63 -21.26 -2.05
C ALA A 7 1.18 -20.13 -2.91
N THR A 8 0.51 -18.99 -2.95
CA THR A 8 1.08 -17.77 -3.53
C THR A 8 1.56 -16.83 -2.43
N ALA A 9 2.82 -16.40 -2.54
CA ALA A 9 3.46 -15.48 -1.59
C ALA A 9 3.07 -14.02 -1.90
N THR A 10 1.78 -13.78 -2.15
CA THR A 10 1.20 -12.48 -2.49
C THR A 10 -0.14 -12.29 -1.76
N ILE A 11 -0.58 -11.03 -1.56
CA ILE A 11 -1.95 -10.75 -1.10
C ILE A 11 -2.93 -11.02 -2.24
N GLY A 12 -2.69 -10.44 -3.42
CA GLY A 12 -3.51 -10.67 -4.60
C GLY A 12 -3.30 -12.08 -5.16
N PHE A 13 -4.35 -12.64 -5.70
CA PHE A 13 -4.36 -13.98 -6.29
C PHE A 13 -4.99 -13.98 -7.71
N ASP A 14 -4.99 -12.84 -8.36
CA ASP A 14 -5.57 -12.59 -9.69
C ASP A 14 -4.94 -13.49 -10.79
N HIS A 15 -3.72 -13.98 -10.54
CA HIS A 15 -2.98 -14.91 -11.40
C HIS A 15 -3.34 -16.39 -11.21
N LEU A 16 -4.23 -16.72 -10.25
CA LEU A 16 -4.69 -18.08 -10.01
C LEU A 16 -6.04 -18.33 -10.70
N ASP A 17 -6.12 -19.37 -11.51
CA ASP A 17 -7.39 -19.87 -12.03
C ASP A 17 -8.11 -20.70 -10.94
N LEU A 18 -8.92 -20.02 -10.14
CA LEU A 18 -9.65 -20.64 -9.02
C LEU A 18 -10.66 -21.70 -9.48
N GLN A 19 -11.21 -21.56 -10.68
CA GLN A 19 -12.15 -22.54 -11.23
C GLN A 19 -11.41 -23.83 -11.58
N PHE A 20 -10.26 -23.74 -12.24
CA PHE A 20 -9.39 -24.87 -12.52
C PHE A 20 -8.95 -25.58 -11.23
N LEU A 21 -8.51 -24.83 -10.21
CA LEU A 21 -8.08 -25.39 -8.93
C LEU A 21 -9.19 -26.17 -8.26
N LYS A 22 -10.41 -25.60 -8.23
CA LYS A 22 -11.61 -26.26 -7.66
C LYS A 22 -11.98 -27.53 -8.41
N GLN A 23 -11.99 -27.51 -9.74
CA GLN A 23 -12.33 -28.66 -10.58
C GLN A 23 -11.33 -29.81 -10.43
N ASN A 24 -10.07 -29.51 -10.13
CA ASN A 24 -9.01 -30.50 -9.98
C ASN A 24 -8.72 -30.88 -8.52
N ASN A 25 -9.55 -30.43 -7.58
CA ASN A 25 -9.37 -30.65 -6.14
C ASN A 25 -7.98 -30.23 -5.63
N ILE A 26 -7.46 -29.11 -6.14
CA ILE A 26 -6.21 -28.53 -5.69
C ILE A 26 -6.53 -27.47 -4.63
N ALA A 27 -6.08 -27.68 -3.41
CA ALA A 27 -6.16 -26.68 -2.35
C ALA A 27 -5.20 -25.52 -2.64
N TRP A 28 -5.56 -24.32 -2.21
CA TRP A 28 -4.69 -23.16 -2.40
C TRP A 28 -4.80 -22.18 -1.24
N THR A 29 -3.80 -21.34 -1.11
CA THR A 29 -3.78 -20.20 -0.19
C THR A 29 -3.00 -19.03 -0.78
N ASN A 30 -3.29 -17.83 -0.31
CA ASN A 30 -2.49 -16.63 -0.50
C ASN A 30 -1.86 -16.20 0.84
N ALA A 31 -1.22 -15.05 0.88
CA ALA A 31 -0.58 -14.47 2.06
C ALA A 31 -1.26 -13.15 2.50
N PRO A 32 -2.46 -13.18 3.11
CA PRO A 32 -3.19 -11.98 3.47
C PRO A 32 -2.38 -11.07 4.41
N GLY A 33 -2.31 -9.79 4.08
CA GLY A 33 -1.64 -8.78 4.92
C GLY A 33 -0.10 -8.85 4.94
N CYS A 34 0.54 -9.76 4.20
CA CYS A 34 1.99 -9.95 4.27
C CYS A 34 2.80 -8.68 4.00
N ASN A 35 2.37 -7.85 3.07
CA ASN A 35 3.03 -6.60 2.67
C ASN A 35 2.23 -5.33 3.02
N ALA A 36 1.22 -5.45 3.87
CA ALA A 36 0.33 -4.33 4.18
C ALA A 36 1.03 -3.19 4.93
N ASP A 37 2.03 -3.51 5.75
CA ASP A 37 2.85 -2.51 6.44
C ASP A 37 3.78 -1.78 5.46
N GLY A 38 4.29 -2.46 4.43
CA GLY A 38 5.01 -1.83 3.32
C GLY A 38 4.15 -0.83 2.55
N VAL A 39 2.88 -1.17 2.24
CA VAL A 39 1.95 -0.23 1.61
C VAL A 39 1.64 0.94 2.55
N ALA A 40 1.42 0.69 3.85
CA ALA A 40 1.20 1.76 4.82
C ALA A 40 2.40 2.72 4.92
N GLN A 41 3.63 2.20 4.84
CA GLN A 41 4.85 2.99 4.77
C GLN A 41 4.92 3.84 3.48
N TYR A 42 4.52 3.28 2.34
CA TYR A 42 4.40 4.02 1.08
C TYR A 42 3.42 5.20 1.21
N ILE A 43 2.24 4.93 1.74
CA ILE A 43 1.23 5.99 1.98
C ILE A 43 1.73 7.01 3.00
N ALA A 44 2.42 6.58 4.07
CA ALA A 44 3.03 7.52 5.03
C ALA A 44 4.01 8.47 4.35
N SER A 45 4.89 7.97 3.45
CA SER A 45 5.78 8.80 2.64
C SER A 45 5.02 9.86 1.85
N CYS A 46 3.90 9.48 1.22
CA CYS A 46 3.05 10.41 0.47
C CYS A 46 2.37 11.44 1.39
N LEU A 47 1.84 10.99 2.54
CA LEU A 47 1.14 11.87 3.49
C LEU A 47 2.06 12.93 4.08
N VAL A 48 3.30 12.58 4.48
CA VAL A 48 4.24 13.56 5.05
C VAL A 48 4.84 14.50 4.02
N LYS A 49 4.78 14.16 2.73
CA LYS A 49 5.24 15.03 1.62
C LYS A 49 4.17 16.01 1.15
N TYR A 50 2.93 15.54 1.04
CA TYR A 50 1.88 16.24 0.30
C TYR A 50 0.66 16.61 1.14
N GLY A 51 0.53 16.02 2.32
CA GLY A 51 -0.53 16.34 3.28
C GLY A 51 -0.04 17.20 4.44
N THR A 52 -0.99 17.65 5.24
CA THR A 52 -0.75 18.40 6.47
C THR A 52 -1.62 17.78 7.57
N PRO A 53 -1.11 17.58 8.81
CA PRO A 53 -1.93 17.14 9.94
C PRO A 53 -3.21 17.97 10.07
N GLY A 54 -4.33 17.30 10.36
CA GLY A 54 -5.67 17.91 10.38
C GLY A 54 -6.45 17.78 9.07
N MET A 55 -5.80 17.52 7.93
CA MET A 55 -6.50 17.14 6.69
C MET A 55 -7.23 15.80 6.87
N THR A 56 -8.25 15.57 6.06
CA THR A 56 -9.05 14.34 6.07
C THR A 56 -8.59 13.38 4.97
N VAL A 57 -8.27 12.15 5.37
CA VAL A 57 -7.93 11.03 4.47
C VAL A 57 -9.14 10.10 4.35
N GLY A 58 -9.71 9.99 3.17
CA GLY A 58 -10.73 9.00 2.83
C GLY A 58 -10.08 7.68 2.41
N VAL A 59 -10.35 6.61 3.16
CA VAL A 59 -9.83 5.27 2.88
C VAL A 59 -10.94 4.39 2.35
N ILE A 60 -10.80 3.94 1.10
CA ILE A 60 -11.76 3.08 0.41
C ILE A 60 -11.20 1.67 0.35
N GLY A 61 -11.95 0.70 0.92
CA GLY A 61 -11.47 -0.65 1.19
C GLY A 61 -10.65 -0.72 2.48
N VAL A 62 -11.24 -1.22 3.57
CA VAL A 62 -10.66 -1.24 4.92
C VAL A 62 -10.28 -2.67 5.34
N GLY A 63 -9.74 -3.43 4.37
CA GLY A 63 -9.15 -4.76 4.57
C GLY A 63 -7.79 -4.70 5.26
N GLU A 64 -6.93 -5.68 4.99
CA GLU A 64 -5.59 -5.78 5.60
C GLU A 64 -4.73 -4.54 5.35
N VAL A 65 -4.77 -3.97 4.15
CA VAL A 65 -4.01 -2.77 3.80
C VAL A 65 -4.71 -1.51 4.33
N GLY A 66 -5.97 -1.29 3.96
CA GLY A 66 -6.65 -0.04 4.29
C GLY A 66 -6.76 0.26 5.78
N ARG A 67 -6.92 -0.76 6.64
CA ARG A 67 -6.92 -0.57 8.10
C ARG A 67 -5.57 -0.10 8.65
N ARG A 68 -4.45 -0.56 8.05
CA ARG A 68 -3.10 -0.10 8.42
C ARG A 68 -2.85 1.32 7.92
N VAL A 69 -3.28 1.62 6.71
CA VAL A 69 -3.22 2.98 6.15
C VAL A 69 -4.03 3.96 7.00
N ALA A 70 -5.25 3.62 7.38
CA ALA A 70 -6.08 4.44 8.26
C ALA A 70 -5.39 4.70 9.61
N LYS A 71 -4.87 3.63 10.24
CA LYS A 71 -4.12 3.75 11.49
C LYS A 71 -2.88 4.64 11.34
N THR A 72 -2.11 4.46 10.28
CA THR A 72 -0.92 5.28 10.00
C THR A 72 -1.28 6.74 9.77
N ALA A 73 -2.35 7.03 9.03
CA ALA A 73 -2.84 8.39 8.85
C ALA A 73 -3.24 9.04 10.18
N GLN A 74 -3.96 8.32 11.04
CA GLN A 74 -4.33 8.80 12.38
C GLN A 74 -3.11 9.09 13.27
N ILE A 75 -2.11 8.20 13.26
CA ILE A 75 -0.85 8.40 14.00
C ILE A 75 -0.14 9.67 13.52
N LEU A 76 -0.18 9.95 12.20
CA LEU A 76 0.40 11.15 11.60
C LEU A 76 -0.47 12.42 11.80
N GLY A 77 -1.58 12.33 12.53
CA GLY A 77 -2.45 13.47 12.88
C GLY A 77 -3.48 13.84 11.82
N PHE A 78 -3.79 12.95 10.88
CA PHE A 78 -4.87 13.12 9.90
C PHE A 78 -6.20 12.64 10.48
N ASN A 79 -7.30 13.28 10.09
CA ASN A 79 -8.64 12.73 10.25
C ASN A 79 -8.86 11.61 9.21
N THR A 80 -9.69 10.62 9.53
CA THR A 80 -9.98 9.52 8.61
C THR A 80 -11.47 9.32 8.40
N LEU A 81 -11.89 9.10 7.15
CA LEU A 81 -13.21 8.60 6.78
C LEU A 81 -13.02 7.23 6.11
N LEU A 82 -13.79 6.23 6.54
CA LEU A 82 -13.62 4.84 6.12
C LEU A 82 -14.82 4.37 5.30
N ASN A 83 -14.58 3.78 4.12
CA ASN A 83 -15.62 3.19 3.29
C ASN A 83 -15.28 1.74 2.96
N ASP A 84 -16.10 0.80 3.41
CA ASP A 84 -16.01 -0.61 3.09
C ASP A 84 -17.41 -1.23 3.18
N PRO A 85 -18.22 -1.19 2.11
CA PRO A 85 -19.59 -1.68 2.13
C PRO A 85 -19.72 -3.16 2.57
N PRO A 86 -18.87 -4.11 2.14
CA PRO A 86 -18.90 -5.48 2.65
C PRO A 86 -18.69 -5.60 4.15
N ARG A 87 -17.76 -4.84 4.73
CA ARG A 87 -17.54 -4.80 6.17
C ARG A 87 -18.67 -4.12 6.90
N MET A 88 -19.13 -2.99 6.38
CA MET A 88 -20.28 -2.28 6.95
C MET A 88 -21.52 -3.17 7.03
N ALA A 89 -21.78 -3.99 6.01
CA ALA A 89 -22.90 -4.92 6.01
C ALA A 89 -22.74 -6.03 7.07
N LYS A 90 -21.51 -6.44 7.37
CA LYS A 90 -21.20 -7.50 8.34
C LYS A 90 -21.07 -7.02 9.77
N GLU A 91 -20.45 -5.84 9.96
CA GLU A 91 -20.02 -5.32 11.27
C GLU A 91 -20.96 -4.21 11.79
N GLY A 92 -21.83 -3.70 10.94
CA GLY A 92 -22.68 -2.52 11.22
C GLY A 92 -22.12 -1.22 10.64
N PRO A 93 -22.90 -0.15 10.59
CA PRO A 93 -22.52 1.11 9.97
C PRO A 93 -21.53 1.93 10.81
N GLU A 94 -21.33 1.58 12.08
CA GLU A 94 -20.53 2.35 13.00
C GLU A 94 -19.06 2.41 12.57
N GLY A 95 -18.51 3.63 12.44
CA GLY A 95 -17.15 3.86 11.97
C GLY A 95 -16.97 3.83 10.45
N PHE A 96 -18.04 3.58 9.67
CA PHE A 96 -18.02 3.65 8.22
C PHE A 96 -18.81 4.85 7.68
N THR A 97 -18.37 5.36 6.54
CA THR A 97 -18.93 6.52 5.85
C THR A 97 -19.40 6.11 4.45
N GLY A 98 -20.50 6.68 3.99
CA GLY A 98 -20.95 6.50 2.62
C GLY A 98 -19.93 7.02 1.60
N LEU A 99 -19.84 6.37 0.41
CA LEU A 99 -18.83 6.73 -0.58
C LEU A 99 -18.91 8.21 -1.01
N GLU A 100 -20.10 8.72 -1.31
CA GLU A 100 -20.26 10.10 -1.75
C GLU A 100 -19.87 11.12 -0.67
N GLU A 101 -20.23 10.85 0.57
CA GLU A 101 -19.86 11.66 1.72
C GLU A 101 -18.36 11.67 1.94
N LEU A 102 -17.71 10.49 1.86
CA LEU A 102 -16.26 10.36 1.95
C LEU A 102 -15.57 11.19 0.86
N LEU A 103 -16.00 11.06 -0.41
CA LEU A 103 -15.41 11.77 -1.55
C LEU A 103 -15.52 13.29 -1.41
N HIS A 104 -16.67 13.79 -0.92
CA HIS A 104 -16.90 15.22 -0.73
C HIS A 104 -16.07 15.84 0.38
N ASN A 105 -15.78 15.07 1.45
CA ASN A 105 -15.17 15.60 2.68
C ASN A 105 -13.68 15.28 2.79
N SER A 106 -13.11 14.47 1.89
CA SER A 106 -11.69 14.08 1.96
C SER A 106 -10.80 15.01 1.18
N ASP A 107 -9.70 15.44 1.80
CA ASP A 107 -8.62 16.17 1.15
C ASP A 107 -7.69 15.23 0.38
N ILE A 108 -7.60 13.99 0.84
CA ILE A 108 -6.83 12.91 0.23
C ILE A 108 -7.73 11.68 0.18
N VAL A 109 -7.86 11.04 -0.98
CA VAL A 109 -8.60 9.79 -1.15
C VAL A 109 -7.64 8.69 -1.57
N THR A 110 -7.61 7.59 -0.84
CA THR A 110 -6.75 6.43 -1.15
C THR A 110 -7.57 5.15 -1.27
N VAL A 111 -7.27 4.35 -2.31
CA VAL A 111 -8.05 3.16 -2.67
C VAL A 111 -7.26 1.88 -2.40
N HIS A 112 -7.90 0.92 -1.69
CA HIS A 112 -7.32 -0.35 -1.28
C HIS A 112 -8.29 -1.52 -1.49
N ILE A 113 -9.02 -1.53 -2.60
CA ILE A 113 -9.93 -2.61 -2.99
C ILE A 113 -9.24 -3.59 -3.94
N PRO A 114 -9.68 -4.87 -4.00
CA PRO A 114 -9.13 -5.84 -4.96
C PRO A 114 -9.48 -5.44 -6.41
N GLY A 115 -8.74 -5.99 -7.36
CA GLY A 115 -9.08 -5.91 -8.78
C GLY A 115 -10.23 -6.86 -9.17
N GLY A 116 -10.65 -6.78 -10.44
CA GLY A 116 -11.65 -7.66 -11.03
C GLY A 116 -13.10 -7.36 -10.65
N GLY A 117 -14.01 -8.10 -11.28
CA GLY A 117 -15.44 -8.04 -11.01
C GLY A 117 -16.02 -6.62 -11.05
N ASP A 118 -16.84 -6.29 -10.07
CA ASP A 118 -17.52 -4.99 -9.96
C ASP A 118 -16.57 -3.82 -9.62
N ASN A 119 -15.30 -4.12 -9.29
CA ASN A 119 -14.30 -3.11 -8.97
C ASN A 119 -13.57 -2.56 -10.21
N VAL A 120 -13.75 -3.16 -11.39
CA VAL A 120 -13.22 -2.61 -12.65
C VAL A 120 -13.90 -1.27 -12.93
N ASN A 121 -13.08 -0.23 -13.14
CA ASN A 121 -13.57 1.14 -13.31
C ASN A 121 -14.42 1.66 -12.13
N PHE A 122 -14.14 1.18 -10.91
CA PHE A 122 -14.82 1.70 -9.71
C PHE A 122 -14.61 3.22 -9.59
N ALA A 123 -13.38 3.69 -9.76
CA ALA A 123 -13.08 5.12 -9.83
C ALA A 123 -13.31 5.63 -11.26
N ASN A 124 -14.57 5.89 -11.58
CA ASN A 124 -15.09 6.39 -12.86
C ASN A 124 -15.39 7.90 -12.82
N GLU A 125 -16.01 8.43 -13.87
CA GLU A 125 -16.36 9.86 -13.96
C GLU A 125 -17.23 10.34 -12.78
N ARG A 126 -18.22 9.53 -12.34
CA ARG A 126 -19.06 9.88 -11.17
C ARG A 126 -18.23 9.98 -9.89
N PHE A 127 -17.31 9.04 -9.70
CA PHE A 127 -16.40 9.03 -8.56
C PHE A 127 -15.59 10.32 -8.52
N PHE A 128 -14.88 10.66 -9.60
CA PHE A 128 -14.03 11.85 -9.63
C PHE A 128 -14.84 13.14 -9.55
N ARG A 129 -16.02 13.22 -10.17
CA ARG A 129 -16.90 14.39 -10.05
C ARG A 129 -17.32 14.67 -8.60
N ASN A 130 -17.46 13.63 -7.79
CA ASN A 130 -17.82 13.75 -6.38
C ASN A 130 -16.63 14.05 -5.45
N MET A 131 -15.40 13.96 -5.93
CA MET A 131 -14.24 14.36 -5.13
C MET A 131 -14.24 15.85 -4.83
N LYS A 132 -13.71 16.20 -3.67
CA LYS A 132 -13.44 17.59 -3.28
C LYS A 132 -12.51 18.24 -4.30
N LYS A 133 -12.79 19.47 -4.72
CA LYS A 133 -11.88 20.24 -5.57
C LYS A 133 -10.54 20.47 -4.84
N GLY A 134 -9.42 20.27 -5.52
CA GLY A 134 -8.10 20.37 -4.93
C GLY A 134 -7.63 19.12 -4.20
N ALA A 135 -8.45 18.06 -4.11
CA ALA A 135 -8.07 16.82 -3.44
C ALA A 135 -6.95 16.06 -4.15
N ILE A 136 -6.26 15.22 -3.39
CA ILE A 136 -5.26 14.27 -3.89
C ILE A 136 -5.91 12.90 -4.03
N PHE A 137 -5.73 12.23 -5.17
CA PHE A 137 -6.15 10.85 -5.37
C PHE A 137 -4.94 9.91 -5.37
N ILE A 138 -5.03 8.81 -4.62
CA ILE A 138 -3.96 7.81 -4.50
C ILE A 138 -4.51 6.44 -4.87
N ASN A 139 -3.85 5.76 -5.82
CA ASN A 139 -4.12 4.35 -6.10
C ASN A 139 -2.84 3.51 -5.96
N SER A 140 -2.83 2.63 -4.97
CA SER A 140 -1.81 1.60 -4.74
C SER A 140 -2.44 0.21 -4.63
N SER A 141 -3.60 0.00 -5.23
CA SER A 141 -4.34 -1.27 -5.21
C SER A 141 -4.19 -2.06 -6.51
N ARG A 142 -4.97 -1.73 -7.53
CA ARG A 142 -4.91 -2.28 -8.89
C ARG A 142 -5.20 -1.21 -9.92
N GLY A 143 -4.51 -1.25 -11.07
CA GLY A 143 -4.70 -0.26 -12.14
C GLY A 143 -6.10 -0.27 -12.71
N GLU A 144 -6.68 -1.45 -12.93
CA GLU A 144 -8.03 -1.61 -13.49
C GLU A 144 -9.17 -1.04 -12.63
N VAL A 145 -8.91 -0.75 -11.35
CA VAL A 145 -9.87 -0.08 -10.46
C VAL A 145 -10.17 1.34 -10.94
N VAL A 146 -9.25 1.94 -11.68
CA VAL A 146 -9.37 3.30 -12.20
C VAL A 146 -9.72 3.29 -13.68
N ASP A 147 -10.70 4.08 -14.05
CA ASP A 147 -10.90 4.52 -15.44
C ASP A 147 -9.94 5.68 -15.71
N GLU A 148 -8.80 5.37 -16.37
CA GLU A 148 -7.74 6.35 -16.62
C GLU A 148 -8.19 7.49 -17.54
N GLU A 149 -9.13 7.25 -18.48
CA GLU A 149 -9.70 8.31 -19.31
C GLU A 149 -10.58 9.26 -18.49
N ALA A 150 -11.41 8.70 -17.61
CA ALA A 150 -12.20 9.50 -16.67
C ALA A 150 -11.30 10.31 -15.73
N LEU A 151 -10.18 9.71 -15.26
CA LEU A 151 -9.19 10.40 -14.43
C LEU A 151 -8.52 11.57 -15.18
N LYS A 152 -8.07 11.39 -16.42
CA LYS A 152 -7.49 12.46 -17.25
C LYS A 152 -8.47 13.61 -17.45
N ASN A 153 -9.74 13.31 -17.73
CA ASN A 153 -10.80 14.31 -17.87
C ASN A 153 -11.08 15.04 -16.55
N ALA A 154 -10.99 14.35 -15.42
CA ALA A 154 -11.24 14.91 -14.10
C ALA A 154 -10.10 15.85 -13.63
N ILE A 155 -8.87 15.52 -13.93
CA ILE A 155 -7.68 16.34 -13.66
C ILE A 155 -7.86 17.75 -14.25
N SER A 156 -8.35 17.86 -15.49
CA SER A 156 -8.60 19.16 -16.13
C SER A 156 -9.60 20.04 -15.37
N LYS A 157 -10.45 19.41 -14.54
CA LYS A 157 -11.46 20.06 -13.67
C LYS A 157 -10.98 20.20 -12.21
N GLN A 158 -9.72 19.85 -11.92
CA GLN A 158 -9.12 19.81 -10.57
C GLN A 158 -9.89 18.93 -9.57
N ARG A 159 -10.39 17.78 -10.02
CA ARG A 159 -11.14 16.80 -9.22
C ARG A 159 -10.76 15.35 -9.56
N PRO A 160 -9.58 14.86 -9.16
CA PRO A 160 -8.57 15.48 -8.26
C PRO A 160 -7.69 16.52 -8.94
N GLU A 161 -7.04 17.37 -8.13
CA GLU A 161 -6.00 18.27 -8.61
C GLU A 161 -4.66 17.56 -8.76
N LYS A 162 -4.39 16.59 -7.88
CA LYS A 162 -3.12 15.87 -7.81
C LYS A 162 -3.39 14.38 -7.73
N ILE A 163 -2.48 13.58 -8.28
CA ILE A 163 -2.58 12.12 -8.26
C ILE A 163 -1.26 11.48 -7.81
N ILE A 164 -1.37 10.30 -7.21
CA ILE A 164 -0.26 9.43 -6.86
C ILE A 164 -0.64 8.03 -7.31
N LEU A 165 0.15 7.43 -8.19
CA LEU A 165 -0.15 6.14 -8.80
C LEU A 165 1.02 5.18 -8.63
N ASP A 166 0.78 4.06 -7.96
CA ASP A 166 1.71 2.93 -7.92
C ASP A 166 1.33 1.84 -8.91
N VAL A 167 0.06 1.79 -9.28
CA VAL A 167 -0.53 0.76 -10.16
C VAL A 167 -1.21 1.41 -11.36
N TRP A 168 -1.17 0.70 -12.50
CA TRP A 168 -1.54 1.24 -13.80
C TRP A 168 -2.39 0.24 -14.58
N ARG A 169 -3.24 0.74 -15.47
CA ARG A 169 -4.15 -0.12 -16.21
C ARG A 169 -3.46 -1.14 -17.14
N ASN A 170 -2.43 -0.71 -17.81
CA ASN A 170 -1.75 -1.49 -18.86
C ASN A 170 -0.28 -1.75 -18.50
N GLU A 171 0.01 -2.19 -17.27
CA GLU A 171 1.36 -2.57 -16.88
C GLU A 171 1.93 -3.65 -17.80
N PRO A 172 3.17 -3.51 -18.30
CA PRO A 172 4.14 -2.46 -18.01
C PRO A 172 4.06 -1.22 -18.94
N ASP A 173 3.18 -1.19 -19.93
CA ASP A 173 3.02 -0.12 -20.92
C ASP A 173 2.07 0.95 -20.38
N ILE A 174 2.54 1.71 -19.41
CA ILE A 174 1.75 2.68 -18.65
C ILE A 174 1.50 3.98 -19.40
N ASP A 175 0.40 4.68 -19.05
CA ASP A 175 0.05 5.97 -19.64
C ASP A 175 1.11 7.05 -19.30
N SER A 176 1.77 7.57 -20.32
CA SER A 176 2.84 8.55 -20.16
C SER A 176 2.36 9.91 -19.65
N PHE A 177 1.14 10.33 -19.97
CA PHE A 177 0.57 11.57 -19.47
C PHE A 177 0.34 11.46 -17.96
N LEU A 178 -0.32 10.41 -17.50
CA LEU A 178 -0.57 10.19 -16.07
C LEU A 178 0.74 10.03 -15.29
N MET A 179 1.71 9.28 -15.84
CA MET A 179 3.03 9.11 -15.22
C MET A 179 3.75 10.46 -15.00
N ASN A 180 3.72 11.34 -16.00
CA ASN A 180 4.38 12.63 -15.90
C ASN A 180 3.60 13.64 -15.04
N TYR A 181 2.27 13.54 -15.03
CA TYR A 181 1.41 14.42 -14.23
C TYR A 181 1.41 14.07 -12.74
N ALA A 182 1.50 12.80 -12.39
CA ALA A 182 1.42 12.34 -11.00
C ALA A 182 2.48 13.02 -10.11
N LEU A 183 2.17 13.27 -8.85
CA LEU A 183 3.17 13.68 -7.85
C LEU A 183 4.20 12.57 -7.65
N GLU A 184 3.71 11.34 -7.45
CA GLU A 184 4.51 10.12 -7.43
C GLU A 184 3.93 9.12 -8.44
N ALA A 185 4.83 8.53 -9.23
CA ALA A 185 4.55 7.51 -10.23
C ALA A 185 5.52 6.36 -10.02
N THR A 186 5.06 5.24 -9.47
CA THR A 186 5.93 4.13 -9.08
C THR A 186 5.54 2.83 -9.80
N PRO A 187 6.49 1.89 -10.01
CA PRO A 187 6.26 0.74 -10.87
C PRO A 187 5.67 -0.46 -10.09
N HIS A 188 4.51 -0.28 -9.44
CA HIS A 188 3.79 -1.30 -8.69
C HIS A 188 4.64 -1.92 -7.56
N ILE A 189 5.19 -1.08 -6.70
CA ILE A 189 6.13 -1.47 -5.64
C ILE A 189 5.71 -0.99 -4.24
N ALA A 190 4.52 -0.40 -4.08
CA ALA A 190 4.07 0.11 -2.79
C ALA A 190 4.20 -0.94 -1.66
N GLY A 191 3.93 -2.20 -1.94
CA GLY A 191 4.08 -3.33 -1.02
C GLY A 191 5.42 -4.06 -1.08
N TYR A 192 6.43 -3.58 -1.79
CA TYR A 192 7.69 -4.31 -2.03
C TYR A 192 8.72 -4.14 -0.90
N SER A 193 8.29 -4.21 0.36
CA SER A 193 9.24 -4.33 1.47
C SER A 193 9.87 -5.73 1.52
N THR A 194 11.10 -5.81 1.99
CA THR A 194 11.79 -7.08 2.23
C THR A 194 11.10 -7.84 3.37
N ASP A 195 10.60 -7.12 4.36
CA ASP A 195 9.79 -7.65 5.45
C ASP A 195 8.48 -8.28 4.93
N GLY A 196 7.79 -7.61 4.03
CA GLY A 196 6.58 -8.14 3.39
C GLY A 196 6.85 -9.42 2.60
N LYS A 197 7.96 -9.49 1.86
CA LYS A 197 8.39 -10.71 1.14
C LYS A 197 8.69 -11.86 2.12
N ALA A 198 9.39 -11.58 3.22
CA ALA A 198 9.67 -12.56 4.26
C ALA A 198 8.37 -13.06 4.93
N ASN A 199 7.45 -12.15 5.27
CA ASN A 199 6.13 -12.49 5.81
C ASN A 199 5.33 -13.38 4.85
N ALA A 200 5.35 -13.08 3.55
CA ALA A 200 4.68 -13.87 2.52
C ALA A 200 5.26 -15.30 2.44
N THR A 201 6.58 -15.41 2.46
CA THR A 201 7.27 -16.72 2.51
C THR A 201 6.87 -17.49 3.76
N LEU A 202 6.92 -16.85 4.93
CA LEU A 202 6.54 -17.45 6.20
C LEU A 202 5.11 -18.00 6.18
N GLN A 203 4.15 -17.20 5.71
CA GLN A 203 2.74 -17.61 5.61
C GLN A 203 2.58 -18.80 4.66
N SER A 204 3.25 -18.78 3.51
CA SER A 204 3.20 -19.86 2.51
C SER A 204 3.77 -21.17 3.07
N VAL A 205 4.93 -21.12 3.73
CA VAL A 205 5.57 -22.29 4.35
C VAL A 205 4.70 -22.89 5.47
N ARG A 206 4.16 -22.03 6.34
CA ARG A 206 3.27 -22.47 7.42
C ARG A 206 1.98 -23.10 6.89
N SER A 207 1.40 -22.54 5.84
CA SER A 207 0.18 -23.08 5.23
C SER A 207 0.45 -24.43 4.57
N LEU A 208 1.60 -24.58 3.89
CA LEU A 208 2.04 -25.86 3.35
C LEU A 208 2.20 -26.91 4.46
N GLY A 209 2.88 -26.54 5.56
CA GLY A 209 3.07 -27.39 6.72
C GLY A 209 1.75 -27.89 7.32
N ARG A 210 0.80 -26.98 7.51
CA ARG A 210 -0.55 -27.33 8.02
C ARG A 210 -1.30 -28.27 7.07
N PHE A 211 -1.24 -28.02 5.76
CA PHE A 211 -1.93 -28.83 4.77
C PHE A 211 -1.41 -30.27 4.71
N PHE A 212 -0.10 -30.47 4.79
CA PHE A 212 0.52 -31.80 4.73
C PHE A 212 0.80 -32.43 6.09
N GLY A 213 0.45 -31.78 7.22
CA GLY A 213 0.72 -32.29 8.56
C GLY A 213 2.19 -32.35 8.91
N VAL A 214 3.01 -31.38 8.43
CA VAL A 214 4.45 -31.31 8.69
C VAL A 214 4.72 -30.23 9.73
N ASP A 215 4.84 -30.63 10.99
CA ASP A 215 4.94 -29.72 12.15
C ASP A 215 6.11 -28.74 12.06
N THR A 216 7.26 -29.17 11.56
CA THR A 216 8.44 -28.29 11.40
C THR A 216 8.19 -27.14 10.42
N LEU A 217 7.36 -27.36 9.38
CA LEU A 217 6.95 -26.31 8.45
C LEU A 217 5.79 -25.49 9.00
N ALA A 218 4.81 -26.15 9.66
CA ALA A 218 3.66 -25.46 10.25
C ALA A 218 4.08 -24.45 11.34
N ASN A 219 5.18 -24.71 12.03
CA ASN A 219 5.76 -23.87 13.07
C ASN A 219 7.02 -23.11 12.63
N TYR A 220 7.26 -23.02 11.31
CA TYR A 220 8.40 -22.27 10.77
C TYR A 220 8.40 -20.83 11.30
N SER A 221 9.56 -20.31 11.72
CA SER A 221 9.64 -18.99 12.34
C SER A 221 10.30 -17.96 11.41
N MET A 222 10.06 -16.68 11.70
CA MET A 222 10.66 -15.57 10.95
C MET A 222 12.19 -15.56 11.08
N GLU A 223 12.74 -16.02 12.19
CA GLU A 223 14.19 -16.14 12.43
C GLU A 223 14.91 -17.04 11.42
N ASN A 224 14.18 -17.95 10.78
CA ASN A 224 14.73 -18.83 9.75
C ASN A 224 14.79 -18.18 8.36
N ILE A 225 14.25 -16.96 8.20
CA ILE A 225 14.22 -16.24 6.93
C ILE A 225 15.29 -15.13 6.99
N PRO A 226 16.32 -15.17 6.15
CA PRO A 226 17.32 -14.11 6.13
C PRO A 226 16.71 -12.81 5.58
N VAL A 227 16.62 -11.81 6.45
CA VAL A 227 16.13 -10.46 6.06
C VAL A 227 17.30 -9.49 6.22
N PRO A 228 17.87 -8.98 5.13
CA PRO A 228 19.02 -8.07 5.20
C PRO A 228 18.64 -6.78 5.92
N PRO A 229 19.58 -6.16 6.66
CA PRO A 229 19.36 -4.86 7.28
C PRO A 229 19.16 -3.77 6.22
N PRO A 230 18.55 -2.62 6.55
CA PRO A 230 18.53 -1.47 5.67
C PRO A 230 19.96 -0.91 5.49
N GLU A 231 20.16 -0.12 4.43
CA GLU A 231 21.46 0.47 4.12
C GLU A 231 21.97 1.38 5.25
N ASN A 232 21.08 2.19 5.84
CA ASN A 232 21.39 3.11 6.93
C ASN A 232 20.43 2.86 8.11
N PRO A 233 20.66 1.82 8.94
CA PRO A 233 19.74 1.42 10.01
C PRO A 233 19.63 2.42 11.15
N ARG A 234 20.65 3.27 11.35
CA ARG A 234 20.68 4.33 12.39
C ARG A 234 20.60 5.70 11.74
N PHE A 235 19.72 6.55 12.24
CA PHE A 235 19.53 7.89 11.72
C PHE A 235 19.35 8.91 12.84
N ALA A 236 20.23 9.93 12.83
CA ALA A 236 20.10 11.06 13.72
C ALA A 236 19.11 12.06 13.13
N LEU A 237 17.99 12.28 13.83
CA LEU A 237 16.95 13.19 13.38
C LEU A 237 17.41 14.64 13.40
N PRO A 238 17.00 15.46 12.40
CA PRO A 238 17.21 16.89 12.43
C PRO A 238 16.40 17.54 13.56
N ASP A 239 16.71 18.81 13.87
CA ASP A 239 15.99 19.56 14.89
C ASP A 239 14.56 19.93 14.49
N GLN A 240 14.24 19.93 13.22
CA GLN A 240 12.91 20.27 12.72
C GLN A 240 12.35 19.15 11.84
N GLU A 241 11.01 19.09 11.70
CA GLU A 241 10.30 18.13 10.86
C GLU A 241 10.69 16.65 11.13
N GLN A 242 10.94 16.29 12.39
CA GLN A 242 11.46 14.96 12.77
C GLN A 242 10.62 13.80 12.23
N ILE A 243 9.30 13.92 12.28
CA ILE A 243 8.39 12.87 11.79
C ILE A 243 8.57 12.66 10.28
N LYS A 244 8.58 13.75 9.51
CA LYS A 244 8.80 13.72 8.06
C LYS A 244 10.17 13.17 7.72
N ALA A 245 11.22 13.63 8.41
CA ALA A 245 12.58 13.16 8.20
C ALA A 245 12.73 11.66 8.48
N ALA A 246 12.15 11.15 9.57
CA ALA A 246 12.17 9.72 9.91
C ALA A 246 11.46 8.87 8.84
N VAL A 247 10.24 9.27 8.46
CA VAL A 247 9.47 8.53 7.45
C VAL A 247 10.21 8.50 6.12
N LEU A 248 10.69 9.65 5.63
CA LEU A 248 11.38 9.74 4.33
C LEU A 248 12.76 9.08 4.35
N HIS A 249 13.46 9.04 5.49
CA HIS A 249 14.69 8.25 5.64
C HIS A 249 14.42 6.75 5.46
N SER A 250 13.33 6.24 6.04
CA SER A 250 12.97 4.83 5.90
C SER A 250 12.49 4.47 4.50
N TYR A 251 11.74 5.37 3.87
CA TYR A 251 11.25 5.22 2.50
C TYR A 251 10.77 6.55 1.91
N ASP A 252 11.30 6.90 0.74
CA ASP A 252 10.81 8.02 -0.08
C ASP A 252 10.37 7.52 -1.46
N ALA A 253 9.06 7.62 -1.75
CA ALA A 253 8.47 7.25 -3.03
C ALA A 253 9.04 8.07 -4.21
N GLY A 254 9.53 9.28 -3.95
CA GLY A 254 10.15 10.14 -4.96
C GLY A 254 11.40 9.54 -5.59
N THR A 255 12.13 8.71 -4.86
CA THR A 255 13.28 7.97 -5.41
C THR A 255 12.85 7.01 -6.52
N ASP A 256 11.80 6.22 -6.28
CA ASP A 256 11.27 5.26 -7.26
C ASP A 256 10.58 5.97 -8.43
N THR A 257 9.92 7.10 -8.15
CA THR A 257 9.33 7.98 -9.16
C THR A 257 10.41 8.53 -10.12
N ALA A 258 11.53 8.99 -9.58
CA ALA A 258 12.64 9.49 -10.39
C ALA A 258 13.24 8.40 -11.29
N LEU A 259 13.40 7.18 -10.78
CA LEU A 259 13.89 6.03 -11.54
C LEU A 259 12.94 5.67 -12.68
N LEU A 260 11.63 5.57 -12.43
CA LEU A 260 10.64 5.25 -13.46
C LEU A 260 10.55 6.33 -14.53
N ARG A 261 10.52 7.60 -14.16
CA ARG A 261 10.50 8.72 -15.12
C ARG A 261 11.79 8.82 -15.94
N GLY A 262 12.93 8.49 -15.34
CA GLY A 262 14.21 8.45 -16.03
C GLY A 262 14.28 7.40 -17.14
N ASN A 263 13.60 6.28 -16.97
CA ASN A 263 13.47 5.22 -17.98
C ASN A 263 12.13 4.47 -17.84
N PRO A 264 11.04 4.94 -18.45
CA PRO A 264 9.72 4.29 -18.35
C PRO A 264 9.70 2.84 -18.83
N ARG A 265 10.59 2.46 -19.78
CA ARG A 265 10.69 1.08 -20.29
C ARG A 265 11.29 0.11 -19.28
N SER A 266 11.88 0.60 -18.19
CA SER A 266 12.45 -0.23 -17.13
C SER A 266 11.43 -0.68 -16.07
N PHE A 267 10.12 -0.48 -16.30
CA PHE A 267 9.06 -0.83 -15.33
C PHE A 267 9.24 -2.23 -14.72
N GLU A 268 9.33 -3.25 -15.56
CA GLU A 268 9.54 -4.64 -15.11
C GLU A 268 10.90 -4.86 -14.45
N GLU A 269 11.96 -4.23 -14.96
CA GLU A 269 13.29 -4.33 -14.38
C GLU A 269 13.35 -3.71 -12.97
N LEU A 270 12.75 -2.52 -12.79
CA LEU A 270 12.66 -1.84 -11.48
C LEU A 270 11.92 -2.68 -10.45
N ARG A 271 10.88 -3.41 -10.86
CA ARG A 271 10.18 -4.37 -9.99
C ARG A 271 11.00 -5.62 -9.72
N GLY A 272 11.54 -6.24 -10.75
CA GLY A 272 12.26 -7.52 -10.67
C GLY A 272 13.56 -7.42 -9.87
N LYS A 273 14.25 -6.29 -9.93
CA LYS A 273 15.50 -6.00 -9.23
C LYS A 273 15.31 -4.99 -8.09
N TYR A 274 14.09 -4.93 -7.51
CA TYR A 274 13.79 -3.92 -6.49
C TYR A 274 14.76 -4.01 -5.31
N ARG A 275 15.27 -2.84 -4.91
CA ARG A 275 16.26 -2.70 -3.81
C ARG A 275 15.72 -3.21 -2.47
N THR A 276 16.62 -3.45 -1.53
CA THR A 276 16.26 -3.74 -0.14
C THR A 276 15.54 -2.53 0.46
N ARG A 277 14.25 -2.72 0.80
CA ARG A 277 13.44 -1.75 1.51
C ARG A 277 12.92 -2.41 2.77
N ARG A 278 13.22 -1.82 3.92
CA ARG A 278 12.79 -2.31 5.21
C ARG A 278 11.66 -1.43 5.76
N GLU A 279 10.81 -2.01 6.59
CA GLU A 279 9.74 -1.31 7.27
C GLU A 279 10.26 -0.55 8.50
N PHE A 280 9.45 0.32 9.10
CA PHE A 280 9.86 1.26 10.16
C PHE A 280 10.64 0.62 11.31
N HIS A 281 10.24 -0.58 11.75
CA HIS A 281 10.87 -1.30 12.86
C HIS A 281 12.35 -1.69 12.64
N ALA A 282 12.81 -1.63 11.40
CA ALA A 282 14.20 -1.92 11.08
C ALA A 282 15.16 -0.73 11.29
N TYR A 283 14.62 0.43 11.63
CA TYR A 283 15.38 1.66 11.81
C TYR A 283 15.42 2.08 13.27
N THR A 284 16.60 2.56 13.71
CA THR A 284 16.81 3.16 15.03
C THR A 284 17.05 4.65 14.89
N LEU A 285 16.24 5.46 15.53
CA LEU A 285 16.30 6.91 15.47
C LEU A 285 17.00 7.47 16.72
N THR A 286 17.90 8.42 16.52
CA THR A 286 18.59 9.15 17.58
C THR A 286 18.25 10.65 17.51
N ASN A 287 18.58 11.44 18.52
CA ASN A 287 18.23 12.87 18.62
C ASN A 287 16.71 13.10 18.56
N VAL A 288 15.93 12.23 19.19
CA VAL A 288 14.47 12.26 19.18
C VAL A 288 13.97 13.27 20.20
N LYS A 289 13.22 14.27 19.76
CA LYS A 289 12.58 15.25 20.65
C LYS A 289 11.36 14.67 21.36
N PRO A 290 11.06 15.11 22.60
CA PRO A 290 9.93 14.60 23.38
C PRO A 290 8.60 14.58 22.64
N GLU A 291 8.30 15.64 21.89
CA GLU A 291 7.06 15.78 21.12
C GLU A 291 6.92 14.76 19.97
N SER A 292 8.03 14.20 19.48
CA SER A 292 8.06 13.22 18.39
C SER A 292 7.97 11.78 18.88
N ILE A 293 8.30 11.50 20.14
CA ILE A 293 8.44 10.15 20.69
C ILE A 293 7.19 9.30 20.45
N SER A 294 6.01 9.84 20.83
CA SER A 294 4.75 9.10 20.77
C SER A 294 4.41 8.68 19.33
N ILE A 295 4.58 9.58 18.37
CA ILE A 295 4.27 9.36 16.96
C ILE A 295 5.26 8.35 16.35
N LEU A 296 6.57 8.56 16.55
CA LEU A 296 7.60 7.70 15.99
C LEU A 296 7.52 6.27 16.56
N SER A 297 7.28 6.13 17.86
CA SER A 297 7.06 4.82 18.49
C SER A 297 5.79 4.15 17.95
N ALA A 298 4.69 4.91 17.78
CA ALA A 298 3.43 4.38 17.25
C ALA A 298 3.54 3.95 15.77
N LEU A 299 4.40 4.59 14.99
CA LEU A 299 4.76 4.16 13.63
C LEU A 299 5.61 2.88 13.63
N GLY A 300 6.28 2.53 14.74
CA GLY A 300 7.06 1.33 14.91
C GLY A 300 8.57 1.52 14.80
N PHE A 301 9.10 2.73 14.81
CA PHE A 301 10.56 2.97 14.88
C PHE A 301 11.13 2.57 16.23
N ASN A 302 12.38 2.08 16.22
CA ASN A 302 13.19 1.97 17.43
C ASN A 302 13.75 3.36 17.79
N LEU A 303 13.62 3.75 19.06
CA LEU A 303 14.12 5.03 19.55
C LEU A 303 15.28 4.81 20.52
N GLU A 304 16.38 5.49 20.27
CA GLU A 304 17.53 5.52 21.17
C GLU A 304 17.50 6.82 21.98
N LYS A 305 17.68 6.67 23.29
CA LYS A 305 17.68 7.79 24.24
C LYS A 305 18.93 8.64 24.12
#